data_8dc8c9560d7277e1ecf07cc41f4d43c0
#
_entry.id   8dc8c9560d7277e1ecf07cc41f4d43c0
#
_cell.length_a   1.000
_cell.length_b   1.000
_cell.length_c   1.000
_cell.angle_alpha   90.00
_cell.angle_beta   90.00
_cell.angle_gamma   90.00
#
_symmetry.space_group_name_H-M   'P 1'
#
loop_
_entity.id
_entity.type
_entity.pdbx_description
1 polymer ?
#
loop_
_entity_poly.entity_id
_entity_poly.type
_entity_poly.pdbx_seq_one_letter_code
_entity_poly.pdbx_strand_id
1 'polypeptide(L)'
;GFNDGPFISPQQFSEFVTPYLTELVDSIHDLGKKAILHSDGCLTEIIDQLHGTGLDGYQSVDPQGHMDIQEVRRQYPDWILMGNVACNMLQDAVEEEIRESVRYCMTHGGIGKPYIFSTSNCIFNGMPPESYKIMLDEYDSISAV
;
A
#
# COMPACT_ATOMS: atom_id res chain seq x y z
N GLY A 1 -8.14 2.30 -8.55
CA GLY A 1 -8.54 3.67 -8.90
C GLY A 1 -7.66 4.27 -9.97
N PHE A 2 -8.02 5.48 -10.41
CA PHE A 2 -7.11 6.36 -11.15
C PHE A 2 -6.25 7.15 -10.15
N ASN A 3 -5.23 7.88 -10.66
CA ASN A 3 -4.39 8.70 -9.78
C ASN A 3 -5.18 9.82 -9.07
N ASP A 4 -6.26 10.30 -9.68
CA ASP A 4 -7.06 11.41 -9.17
C ASP A 4 -8.33 10.97 -8.41
N GLY A 5 -8.64 9.66 -8.35
CA GLY A 5 -9.83 9.16 -7.67
C GLY A 5 -10.28 7.76 -8.09
N PRO A 6 -11.35 7.23 -7.46
CA PRO A 6 -11.89 5.93 -7.80
C PRO A 6 -12.58 5.92 -9.17
N PHE A 7 -12.71 4.73 -9.80
CA PHE A 7 -13.38 4.55 -11.11
C PHE A 7 -14.87 4.86 -11.07
N ILE A 8 -15.51 4.69 -9.93
CA ILE A 8 -16.94 4.90 -9.72
C ILE A 8 -17.14 5.77 -8.48
N SER A 9 -18.27 6.43 -8.37
CA SER A 9 -18.56 7.28 -7.21
C SER A 9 -18.58 6.48 -5.90
N PRO A 10 -18.34 7.13 -4.75
CA PRO A 10 -18.46 6.47 -3.44
C PRO A 10 -19.85 5.84 -3.21
N GLN A 11 -20.91 6.45 -3.74
CA GLN A 11 -22.25 5.89 -3.67
C GLN A 11 -22.38 4.59 -4.47
N GLN A 12 -21.89 4.57 -5.71
CA GLN A 12 -21.87 3.36 -6.54
C GLN A 12 -20.97 2.27 -5.95
N PHE A 13 -19.85 2.66 -5.35
CA PHE A 13 -18.97 1.73 -4.65
C PHE A 13 -19.70 1.07 -3.48
N SER A 14 -20.41 1.85 -2.67
CA SER A 14 -21.24 1.36 -1.56
C SER A 14 -22.34 0.39 -2.02
N GLU A 15 -22.96 0.65 -3.17
CA GLU A 15 -24.06 -0.15 -3.67
C GLU A 15 -23.59 -1.44 -4.37
N PHE A 16 -22.55 -1.35 -5.20
CA PHE A 16 -22.19 -2.43 -6.11
C PHE A 16 -20.91 -3.19 -5.71
N VAL A 17 -20.09 -2.67 -4.80
CA VAL A 17 -18.83 -3.31 -4.42
C VAL A 17 -18.80 -3.69 -2.94
N THR A 18 -19.11 -2.75 -2.05
CA THR A 18 -18.98 -2.96 -0.60
C THR A 18 -19.68 -4.23 -0.08
N PRO A 19 -20.94 -4.57 -0.47
CA PRO A 19 -21.60 -5.76 0.05
C PRO A 19 -20.89 -7.07 -0.34
N TYR A 20 -20.45 -7.16 -1.59
CA TYR A 20 -19.77 -8.37 -2.09
C TYR A 20 -18.35 -8.49 -1.56
N LEU A 21 -17.67 -7.36 -1.37
CA LEU A 21 -16.34 -7.36 -0.75
C LEU A 21 -16.42 -7.78 0.72
N THR A 22 -17.44 -7.33 1.45
CA THR A 22 -17.69 -7.77 2.83
C THR A 22 -17.92 -9.28 2.90
N GLU A 23 -18.81 -9.83 2.06
CA GLU A 23 -19.06 -11.27 2.00
C GLU A 23 -17.79 -12.07 1.68
N LEU A 24 -16.95 -11.56 0.77
CA LEU A 24 -15.66 -12.18 0.46
C LEU A 24 -14.71 -12.16 1.65
N VAL A 25 -14.58 -11.02 2.33
CA VAL A 25 -13.73 -10.87 3.52
C VAL A 25 -14.19 -11.82 4.64
N ASP A 26 -15.49 -11.87 4.92
CA ASP A 26 -16.07 -12.78 5.90
C ASP A 26 -15.74 -14.24 5.58
N SER A 27 -15.87 -14.62 4.30
CA SER A 27 -15.54 -15.98 3.84
C SER A 27 -14.05 -16.32 4.02
N ILE A 28 -13.16 -15.35 3.85
CA ILE A 28 -11.72 -15.51 4.11
C ILE A 28 -11.46 -15.67 5.61
N HIS A 29 -12.14 -14.88 6.43
CA HIS A 29 -12.04 -14.94 7.89
C HIS A 29 -12.58 -16.27 8.46
N ASP A 30 -13.66 -16.82 7.90
CA ASP A 30 -14.19 -18.14 8.26
C ASP A 30 -13.17 -19.27 8.06
N LEU A 31 -12.23 -19.08 7.14
CA LEU A 31 -11.08 -19.98 6.91
C LEU A 31 -9.89 -19.68 7.85
N GLY A 32 -10.03 -18.74 8.79
CA GLY A 32 -8.95 -18.32 9.70
C GLY A 32 -7.81 -17.58 8.98
N LYS A 33 -8.09 -16.90 7.86
CA LYS A 33 -7.08 -16.19 7.04
C LYS A 33 -7.28 -14.68 7.12
N LYS A 34 -6.24 -13.94 6.74
CA LYS A 34 -6.25 -12.49 6.62
C LYS A 34 -6.59 -12.06 5.19
N ALA A 35 -7.41 -11.02 5.08
CA ALA A 35 -7.81 -10.41 3.81
C ALA A 35 -7.07 -9.08 3.62
N ILE A 36 -6.18 -9.02 2.65
CA ILE A 36 -5.46 -7.79 2.26
C ILE A 36 -5.90 -7.41 0.85
N LEU A 37 -6.41 -6.20 0.67
CA LEU A 37 -6.79 -5.70 -0.64
C LEU A 37 -5.58 -5.11 -1.36
N HIS A 38 -5.42 -5.44 -2.66
CA HIS A 38 -4.58 -4.67 -3.57
C HIS A 38 -5.42 -3.73 -4.41
N SER A 39 -5.02 -2.46 -4.42
CA SER A 39 -5.57 -1.47 -5.36
C SER A 39 -4.59 -0.32 -5.53
N ASP A 40 -4.36 0.07 -6.77
CA ASP A 40 -3.58 1.26 -7.13
C ASP A 40 -4.47 2.50 -7.21
N GLY A 41 -3.82 3.65 -7.30
CA GLY A 41 -4.44 4.95 -7.47
C GLY A 41 -4.98 5.56 -6.17
N CYS A 42 -5.72 6.66 -6.33
CA CYS A 42 -6.30 7.40 -5.21
C CYS A 42 -7.58 6.72 -4.69
N LEU A 43 -7.55 6.28 -3.43
CA LEU A 43 -8.69 5.65 -2.76
C LEU A 43 -9.29 6.53 -1.67
N THR A 44 -8.86 7.77 -1.52
CA THR A 44 -9.23 8.66 -0.41
C THR A 44 -10.74 8.75 -0.19
N GLU A 45 -11.52 8.78 -1.26
CA GLU A 45 -12.99 8.91 -1.15
C GLU A 45 -13.72 7.62 -0.74
N ILE A 46 -13.05 6.46 -0.85
CA ILE A 46 -13.66 5.15 -0.57
C ILE A 46 -12.93 4.33 0.50
N ILE A 47 -11.81 4.83 1.01
CA ILE A 47 -10.97 4.07 1.94
C ILE A 47 -11.69 3.72 3.26
N ASP A 48 -12.57 4.59 3.75
CA ASP A 48 -13.42 4.31 4.91
C ASP A 48 -14.41 3.17 4.64
N GLN A 49 -14.93 3.09 3.43
CA GLN A 49 -15.82 1.99 3.03
C GLN A 49 -15.03 0.69 2.94
N LEU A 50 -13.82 0.72 2.38
CA LEU A 50 -12.91 -0.42 2.34
C LEU A 50 -12.58 -0.92 3.75
N HIS A 51 -12.23 -0.02 4.67
CA HIS A 51 -12.01 -0.37 6.06
C HIS A 51 -13.26 -0.99 6.70
N GLY A 52 -14.43 -0.44 6.44
CA GLY A 52 -15.72 -0.93 6.95
C GLY A 52 -16.10 -2.34 6.49
N THR A 53 -15.48 -2.89 5.44
CA THR A 53 -15.71 -4.28 5.00
C THR A 53 -15.00 -5.33 5.88
N GLY A 54 -14.20 -4.91 6.86
CA GLY A 54 -13.44 -5.82 7.71
C GLY A 54 -12.09 -6.28 7.15
N LEU A 55 -11.61 -5.67 6.06
CA LEU A 55 -10.28 -5.94 5.53
C LEU A 55 -9.21 -5.79 6.62
N ASP A 56 -8.28 -6.74 6.67
CA ASP A 56 -7.13 -6.71 7.58
C ASP A 56 -6.01 -5.79 7.12
N GLY A 57 -5.99 -5.39 5.86
CA GLY A 57 -4.94 -4.54 5.34
C GLY A 57 -5.11 -4.07 3.91
N TYR A 58 -4.17 -3.23 3.49
CA TYR A 58 -4.16 -2.61 2.19
C TYR A 58 -2.76 -2.63 1.58
N GLN A 59 -2.67 -3.12 0.36
CA GLN A 59 -1.45 -3.17 -0.44
C GLN A 59 -1.53 -2.19 -1.61
N SER A 60 -0.45 -1.63 -1.92
CA SER A 60 -0.01 -0.53 -2.75
C SER A 60 0.25 0.71 -1.91
N VAL A 61 -0.77 1.29 -1.27
CA VAL A 61 -0.70 2.64 -0.67
C VAL A 61 -0.04 3.57 -1.67
N ASP A 62 -0.61 3.65 -2.88
CA ASP A 62 0.05 4.13 -4.08
C ASP A 62 0.45 5.61 -4.03
N PRO A 63 1.77 5.94 -4.01
CA PRO A 63 2.20 7.33 -3.99
C PRO A 63 1.82 8.10 -5.26
N GLN A 64 1.66 7.41 -6.41
CA GLN A 64 1.21 8.03 -7.66
C GLN A 64 -0.28 8.42 -7.60
N GLY A 65 -1.06 7.72 -6.77
CA GLY A 65 -2.44 8.07 -6.43
C GLY A 65 -2.56 9.01 -5.22
N HIS A 66 -1.48 9.69 -4.85
CA HIS A 66 -1.43 10.61 -3.70
C HIS A 66 -1.78 9.95 -2.36
N MET A 67 -1.61 8.63 -2.26
CA MET A 67 -1.80 7.89 -1.02
C MET A 67 -0.52 7.95 -0.18
N ASP A 68 -0.59 8.65 0.94
CA ASP A 68 0.52 8.79 1.87
C ASP A 68 0.46 7.72 2.98
N ILE A 69 1.54 6.95 3.14
CA ILE A 69 1.58 5.84 4.10
C ILE A 69 1.49 6.32 5.56
N GLN A 70 2.01 7.50 5.88
CA GLN A 70 1.90 8.09 7.21
C GLN A 70 0.44 8.41 7.54
N GLU A 71 -0.26 9.02 6.59
CA GLU A 71 -1.66 9.39 6.76
C GLU A 71 -2.57 8.16 6.85
N VAL A 72 -2.38 7.18 5.97
CA VAL A 72 -3.13 5.91 6.02
C VAL A 72 -2.87 5.19 7.34
N ARG A 73 -1.61 5.13 7.80
CA ARG A 73 -1.27 4.53 9.10
C ARG A 73 -1.90 5.27 10.28
N ARG A 74 -1.97 6.61 10.21
CA ARG A 74 -2.59 7.42 11.26
C ARG A 74 -4.09 7.16 11.37
N GLN A 75 -4.77 6.99 10.24
CA GLN A 75 -6.22 6.76 10.18
C GLN A 75 -6.58 5.30 10.52
N TYR A 76 -5.77 4.34 10.08
CA TYR A 76 -6.02 2.89 10.21
C TYR A 76 -4.82 2.21 10.90
N PRO A 77 -4.63 2.42 12.21
CA PRO A 77 -3.43 1.98 12.93
C PRO A 77 -3.26 0.47 12.97
N ASP A 78 -4.35 -0.28 12.90
CA ASP A 78 -4.35 -1.75 13.00
C ASP A 78 -4.25 -2.46 11.64
N TRP A 79 -4.37 -1.72 10.54
CA TRP A 79 -4.24 -2.33 9.22
C TRP A 79 -2.83 -2.85 8.95
N ILE A 80 -2.75 -3.98 8.31
CA ILE A 80 -1.52 -4.46 7.69
C ILE A 80 -1.30 -3.61 6.44
N LEU A 81 -0.36 -2.66 6.48
CA LEU A 81 0.01 -1.91 5.29
C LEU A 81 1.13 -2.64 4.54
N MET A 82 1.03 -2.67 3.21
CA MET A 82 2.04 -3.27 2.36
C MET A 82 2.38 -2.30 1.21
N GLY A 83 3.63 -1.97 1.08
CA GLY A 83 4.14 -0.97 0.12
C GLY A 83 5.22 -0.12 0.79
N ASN A 84 5.50 1.13 0.40
CA ASN A 84 4.91 1.84 -0.73
C ASN A 84 5.99 2.61 -1.52
N VAL A 85 7.21 1.97 -1.67
CA VAL A 85 8.23 2.58 -2.53
C VAL A 85 7.68 2.69 -3.96
N ALA A 86 7.62 3.91 -4.50
CA ALA A 86 7.04 4.15 -5.82
C ALA A 86 7.85 3.49 -6.93
N CYS A 87 7.21 2.69 -7.77
CA CYS A 87 7.89 1.98 -8.86
C CYS A 87 8.51 2.91 -9.89
N ASN A 88 7.86 4.04 -10.22
CA ASN A 88 8.43 5.04 -11.11
C ASN A 88 9.70 5.69 -10.53
N MET A 89 9.79 5.85 -9.21
CA MET A 89 11.00 6.33 -8.55
C MET A 89 12.17 5.39 -8.81
N LEU A 90 11.98 4.08 -8.70
CA LEU A 90 13.04 3.09 -8.96
C LEU A 90 13.52 3.09 -10.42
N GLN A 91 12.75 3.66 -11.34
CA GLN A 91 13.13 3.77 -12.75
C GLN A 91 14.14 4.90 -13.00
N ASP A 92 13.95 6.06 -12.40
CA ASP A 92 14.62 7.30 -12.81
C ASP A 92 15.32 8.04 -11.64
N ALA A 93 15.07 7.68 -10.38
CA ALA A 93 15.60 8.39 -9.22
C ALA A 93 17.09 8.12 -8.97
N VAL A 94 17.74 9.08 -8.34
CA VAL A 94 19.10 8.89 -7.82
C VAL A 94 19.09 8.09 -6.52
N GLU A 95 20.25 7.50 -6.18
CA GLU A 95 20.38 6.60 -5.02
C GLU A 95 19.81 7.18 -3.73
N GLU A 96 20.11 8.46 -3.41
CA GLU A 96 19.66 9.05 -2.14
C GLU A 96 18.12 9.18 -2.06
N GLU A 97 17.45 9.51 -3.14
CA GLU A 97 15.99 9.56 -3.18
C GLU A 97 15.36 8.19 -2.91
N ILE A 98 15.97 7.13 -3.44
CA ILE A 98 15.53 5.75 -3.17
C ILE A 98 15.69 5.44 -1.69
N ARG A 99 16.85 5.74 -1.11
CA ARG A 99 17.13 5.51 0.32
C ARG A 99 16.20 6.31 1.23
N GLU A 100 15.96 7.59 0.91
CA GLU A 100 15.01 8.43 1.64
C GLU A 100 13.59 7.85 1.61
N SER A 101 13.14 7.36 0.46
CA SER A 101 11.83 6.71 0.34
C SER A 101 11.73 5.46 1.21
N VAL A 102 12.77 4.63 1.27
CA VAL A 102 12.81 3.45 2.15
C VAL A 102 12.72 3.86 3.62
N ARG A 103 13.52 4.86 4.04
CA ARG A 103 13.49 5.39 5.42
C ARG A 103 12.11 5.91 5.78
N TYR A 104 11.47 6.63 4.87
CA TYR A 104 10.10 7.13 5.04
C TYR A 104 9.11 5.98 5.24
N CYS A 105 9.13 4.99 4.36
CA CYS A 105 8.27 3.81 4.46
C CYS A 105 8.45 3.08 5.81
N MET A 106 9.69 2.84 6.22
CA MET A 106 9.99 2.15 7.47
C MET A 106 9.56 2.95 8.69
N THR A 107 9.83 4.26 8.70
CA THR A 107 9.47 5.14 9.83
C THR A 107 7.97 5.27 10.01
N HIS A 108 7.23 5.46 8.92
CA HIS A 108 5.81 5.79 8.99
C HIS A 108 4.88 4.58 8.79
N GLY A 109 5.30 3.62 7.96
CA GLY A 109 4.54 2.39 7.72
C GLY A 109 4.77 1.32 8.77
N GLY A 110 6.02 1.12 9.20
CA GLY A 110 6.48 -0.17 9.65
C GLY A 110 6.92 -0.34 11.09
N ILE A 111 7.77 0.51 11.64
CA ILE A 111 8.43 0.18 12.92
C ILE A 111 7.40 0.00 14.05
N GLY A 112 7.34 -1.23 14.60
CA GLY A 112 6.43 -1.60 15.69
C GLY A 112 4.95 -1.73 15.31
N LYS A 113 4.64 -1.80 14.00
CA LYS A 113 3.26 -1.89 13.47
C LYS A 113 3.14 -3.00 12.42
N PRO A 114 1.90 -3.48 12.13
CA PRO A 114 1.70 -4.48 11.07
C PRO A 114 2.06 -3.91 9.69
N TYR A 115 3.22 -4.31 9.15
CA TYR A 115 3.73 -3.78 7.91
C TYR A 115 4.51 -4.82 7.11
N ILE A 116 4.36 -4.79 5.80
CA ILE A 116 5.13 -5.58 4.85
C ILE A 116 5.80 -4.62 3.89
N PHE A 117 7.12 -4.47 4.04
CA PHE A 117 7.90 -3.61 3.15
C PHE A 117 7.89 -4.14 1.72
N SER A 118 7.54 -3.30 0.77
CA SER A 118 7.57 -3.60 -0.65
C SER A 118 7.51 -2.32 -1.50
N THR A 119 7.62 -2.48 -2.82
CA THR A 119 7.20 -1.47 -3.78
C THR A 119 5.67 -1.32 -3.80
N SER A 120 5.17 -0.19 -4.28
CA SER A 120 3.73 0.05 -4.45
C SER A 120 3.11 -0.90 -5.48
N ASN A 121 3.87 -1.31 -6.49
CA ASN A 121 3.44 -2.22 -7.54
C ASN A 121 4.57 -3.20 -7.93
N CYS A 122 4.36 -3.99 -8.97
CA CYS A 122 5.35 -4.96 -9.45
C CYS A 122 6.57 -4.28 -10.09
N ILE A 123 7.72 -4.94 -9.98
CA ILE A 123 8.93 -4.59 -10.74
C ILE A 123 8.72 -5.01 -12.19
N PHE A 124 9.00 -4.12 -13.11
CA PHE A 124 8.76 -4.34 -14.55
C PHE A 124 10.04 -4.25 -15.38
N ASN A 125 9.95 -4.74 -16.62
CA ASN A 125 11.08 -4.70 -17.55
C ASN A 125 11.45 -3.24 -17.89
N GLY A 126 12.75 -2.92 -17.77
CA GLY A 126 13.29 -1.57 -17.98
C GLY A 126 13.59 -0.80 -16.69
N MET A 127 13.17 -1.31 -15.53
CA MET A 127 13.61 -0.78 -14.25
C MET A 127 15.06 -1.24 -13.99
N PRO A 128 16.00 -0.32 -13.63
CA PRO A 128 17.37 -0.68 -13.33
C PRO A 128 17.45 -1.64 -12.13
N PRO A 129 18.10 -2.82 -12.27
CA PRO A 129 18.26 -3.74 -11.13
C PRO A 129 19.01 -3.13 -9.95
N GLU A 130 19.91 -2.17 -10.24
CA GLU A 130 20.68 -1.44 -9.23
C GLU A 130 19.78 -0.63 -8.31
N SER A 131 18.75 0.03 -8.85
CA SER A 131 17.78 0.80 -8.04
C SER A 131 17.05 -0.10 -7.05
N TYR A 132 16.63 -1.29 -7.51
CA TYR A 132 15.99 -2.27 -6.64
C TYR A 132 16.94 -2.79 -5.56
N LYS A 133 18.20 -3.01 -5.92
CA LYS A 133 19.24 -3.43 -4.97
C LYS A 133 19.49 -2.36 -3.91
N ILE A 134 19.62 -1.08 -4.30
CA ILE A 134 19.75 0.04 -3.36
C ILE A 134 18.58 0.08 -2.37
N MET A 135 17.36 -0.14 -2.86
CA MET A 135 16.16 -0.22 -2.01
C MET A 135 16.28 -1.33 -0.96
N LEU A 136 16.73 -2.53 -1.36
CA LEU A 136 16.90 -3.67 -0.45
C LEU A 136 18.06 -3.44 0.53
N ASP A 137 19.20 -2.92 0.07
CA ASP A 137 20.37 -2.64 0.93
C ASP A 137 20.02 -1.63 2.05
N GLU A 138 19.21 -0.61 1.73
CA GLU A 138 18.75 0.35 2.74
C GLU A 138 17.76 -0.28 3.71
N TYR A 139 16.80 -1.08 3.21
CA TYR A 139 15.87 -1.81 4.06
C TYR A 139 16.60 -2.73 5.04
N ASP A 140 17.58 -3.51 4.56
CA ASP A 140 18.35 -4.42 5.40
C ASP A 140 19.15 -3.67 6.47
N SER A 141 19.68 -2.49 6.14
CA SER A 141 20.42 -1.66 7.10
C SER A 141 19.56 -1.16 8.26
N ILE A 142 18.26 -0.94 8.03
CA ILE A 142 17.31 -0.47 9.03
C ILE A 142 16.71 -1.64 9.83
N SER A 143 16.41 -2.75 9.17
CA SER A 143 15.76 -3.91 9.78
C SER A 143 16.68 -4.81 10.59
N ALA A 144 18.01 -4.65 10.46
CA ALA A 144 19.01 -5.40 11.23
C ALA A 144 19.23 -4.85 12.66
N VAL A 145 18.53 -3.78 13.05
CA VAL A 145 18.58 -3.16 14.37
C VAL A 145 17.37 -3.56 15.18
#